data_bd87614752542b6bf011de09212f0694
#
_entry.id   bd87614752542b6bf011de09212f0694
#
_cell.length_a   1.000
_cell.length_b   1.000
_cell.length_c   1.000
_cell.angle_alpha   90.00
_cell.angle_beta   90.00
_cell.angle_gamma   90.00
#
_symmetry.space_group_name_H-M   'P 1'
#
loop_
_entity.id
_entity.type
_entity.pdbx_description
1 polymer ?
#
loop_
_entity_poly.entity_id
_entity_poly.type
_entity_poly.pdbx_seq_one_letter_code
_entity_poly.pdbx_strand_id
1 'polypeptide(L)'
;FPVCQYEAITYLLYSGGEGQLYLASSADFASWEHRPLRNGTSPTDRTRFFLLPSKEAFHIIYHLPTEATGVDSLVYSVFRNGQWEKPYQIDRFLPLKQTPFLARRLSDAHIILYYRTGRNVLSAREMLLTPYTIGSVTPLIQTPTPCTDLSIINDTERIHILYIVRNMFRTQVVYQYKHTIAISTPRILWEDTNCENCLAYQENGRLILMWTANGQPFRCISENGGASFGAVERYMEKFPAYCIKGELLGANDAALNAAECYGNGQHGFLPAVFAPSPLPEAPKAAKQAEEDDYSKAYTALQASHKKQIEEFSVLLEQRSDEIAAVNARWKTQLEKMEQELSSLRMENAQLRQPSLPEQAEKES
;
A
#
# COMPACT_ATOMS: atom_id res chain seq x y z
N PHE A 1 -11.88 7.81 -9.86
CA PHE A 1 -11.26 7.90 -11.20
C PHE A 1 -9.74 7.85 -11.02
N PRO A 2 -9.07 6.79 -11.49
CA PRO A 2 -7.62 6.74 -11.49
C PRO A 2 -7.06 7.65 -12.59
N VAL A 3 -6.14 8.50 -12.20
CA VAL A 3 -5.32 9.32 -13.10
C VAL A 3 -3.89 8.85 -12.94
N CYS A 4 -3.22 8.50 -14.01
CA CYS A 4 -1.84 8.05 -13.96
C CYS A 4 -1.02 8.64 -15.10
N GLN A 5 0.26 8.86 -14.86
CA GLN A 5 1.22 9.30 -15.86
C GLN A 5 2.22 8.19 -16.14
N TYR A 6 2.44 7.92 -17.42
CA TYR A 6 3.42 6.98 -17.90
C TYR A 6 4.06 7.50 -19.20
N GLU A 7 5.37 7.61 -19.26
CA GLU A 7 6.13 8.11 -20.43
C GLU A 7 5.58 9.44 -20.98
N ALA A 8 5.36 10.44 -20.11
CA ALA A 8 4.79 11.75 -20.44
C ALA A 8 3.35 11.76 -20.97
N ILE A 9 2.66 10.62 -20.99
CA ILE A 9 1.23 10.53 -21.31
C ILE A 9 0.45 10.36 -20.02
N THR A 10 -0.60 11.16 -19.89
CA THR A 10 -1.56 11.02 -18.78
C THR A 10 -2.72 10.17 -19.23
N TYR A 11 -3.05 9.17 -18.42
CA TYR A 11 -4.16 8.25 -18.64
C TYR A 11 -5.24 8.47 -17.58
N LEU A 12 -6.49 8.40 -18.02
CA LEU A 12 -7.67 8.47 -17.17
C LEU A 12 -8.60 7.32 -17.50
N LEU A 13 -8.97 6.53 -16.50
CA LEU A 13 -9.95 5.47 -16.63
C LEU A 13 -11.29 5.92 -16.05
N TYR A 14 -12.36 5.86 -16.82
CA TYR A 14 -13.69 6.28 -16.38
C TYR A 14 -14.80 5.42 -16.96
N SER A 15 -15.93 5.39 -16.28
CA SER A 15 -17.15 4.76 -16.73
C SER A 15 -18.01 5.78 -17.50
N GLY A 16 -18.36 5.47 -18.71
CA GLY A 16 -19.34 6.23 -19.53
C GLY A 16 -20.76 5.79 -19.25
N GLY A 17 -21.71 6.36 -20.01
CA GLY A 17 -23.07 5.89 -20.02
C GLY A 17 -23.18 4.39 -20.37
N GLU A 18 -24.21 3.72 -19.92
CA GLU A 18 -24.45 2.28 -20.14
C GLU A 18 -23.38 1.33 -19.53
N GLY A 19 -22.60 1.81 -18.54
CA GLY A 19 -21.60 0.98 -17.87
C GLY A 19 -20.38 0.62 -18.72
N GLN A 20 -20.16 1.29 -19.83
CA GLN A 20 -18.99 1.09 -20.67
C GLN A 20 -17.76 1.78 -20.05
N LEU A 21 -16.65 1.07 -20.00
CA LEU A 21 -15.37 1.58 -19.50
C LEU A 21 -14.59 2.25 -20.64
N TYR A 22 -14.05 3.43 -20.37
CA TYR A 22 -13.23 4.20 -21.30
C TYR A 22 -11.86 4.50 -20.72
N LEU A 23 -10.86 4.41 -21.57
CA LEU A 23 -9.51 4.94 -21.30
C LEU A 23 -9.35 6.23 -22.09
N ALA A 24 -9.11 7.33 -21.41
CA ALA A 24 -8.68 8.57 -22.03
C ALA A 24 -7.17 8.74 -21.87
N SER A 25 -6.50 9.29 -22.89
CA SER A 25 -5.07 9.62 -22.85
C SER A 25 -4.82 11.01 -23.37
N SER A 26 -3.85 11.71 -22.77
CA SER A 26 -3.45 13.06 -23.15
C SER A 26 -1.98 13.28 -22.86
N ALA A 27 -1.28 13.96 -23.78
CA ALA A 27 0.09 14.39 -23.58
C ALA A 27 0.21 15.84 -23.02
N ASP A 28 -0.86 16.63 -23.13
CA ASP A 28 -0.86 18.08 -22.85
C ASP A 28 -1.99 18.53 -21.89
N PHE A 29 -2.82 17.61 -21.41
CA PHE A 29 -4.05 17.87 -20.64
C PHE A 29 -5.11 18.70 -21.38
N ALA A 30 -4.86 19.16 -22.58
CA ALA A 30 -5.79 19.96 -23.38
C ALA A 30 -6.58 19.11 -24.38
N SER A 31 -5.91 18.15 -25.00
CA SER A 31 -6.48 17.25 -25.99
C SER A 31 -6.53 15.83 -25.43
N TRP A 32 -7.70 15.21 -25.48
CA TRP A 32 -7.92 13.87 -24.96
C TRP A 32 -8.37 12.91 -26.05
N GLU A 33 -7.66 11.81 -26.18
CA GLU A 33 -8.10 10.66 -26.99
C GLU A 33 -8.88 9.70 -26.10
N HIS A 34 -10.08 9.30 -26.56
CA HIS A 34 -10.95 8.41 -25.81
C HIS A 34 -11.06 7.06 -26.51
N ARG A 35 -10.70 6.01 -25.81
CA ARG A 35 -10.75 4.64 -26.31
C ARG A 35 -11.71 3.80 -25.47
N PRO A 36 -12.75 3.20 -26.06
CA PRO A 36 -13.60 2.26 -25.33
C PRO A 36 -12.82 0.98 -25.03
N LEU A 37 -12.80 0.59 -23.76
CA LEU A 37 -12.31 -0.70 -23.32
C LEU A 37 -13.52 -1.63 -23.28
N ARG A 38 -13.75 -2.38 -24.35
CA ARG A 38 -14.86 -3.34 -24.39
C ARG A 38 -14.67 -4.39 -23.32
N ASN A 39 -15.58 -4.45 -22.36
CA ASN A 39 -15.58 -5.43 -21.30
C ASN A 39 -16.95 -6.12 -21.24
N GLY A 40 -16.95 -7.44 -21.03
CA GLY A 40 -18.19 -8.21 -20.84
C GLY A 40 -18.86 -8.02 -19.47
N THR A 41 -18.18 -7.33 -18.53
CA THR A 41 -18.74 -7.00 -17.22
C THR A 41 -18.94 -5.50 -17.14
N SER A 42 -20.18 -5.04 -17.07
CA SER A 42 -20.50 -3.63 -16.85
C SER A 42 -20.03 -3.21 -15.46
N PRO A 43 -19.08 -2.27 -15.34
CA PRO A 43 -18.77 -1.70 -14.04
C PRO A 43 -20.02 -0.92 -13.57
N THR A 44 -20.40 -1.10 -12.33
CA THR A 44 -21.46 -0.29 -11.72
C THR A 44 -20.92 1.10 -11.38
N ASP A 45 -21.76 2.10 -11.23
CA ASP A 45 -21.38 3.47 -10.82
C ASP A 45 -20.61 3.53 -9.49
N ARG A 46 -20.64 2.44 -8.72
CA ARG A 46 -19.92 2.30 -7.44
C ARG A 46 -18.56 1.65 -7.56
N THR A 47 -18.13 1.29 -8.75
CA THR A 47 -16.84 0.60 -8.93
C THR A 47 -15.69 1.58 -8.88
N ARG A 48 -14.73 1.34 -7.97
CA ARG A 48 -13.44 2.04 -7.93
C ARG A 48 -12.42 1.25 -8.72
N PHE A 49 -11.59 1.96 -9.47
CA PHE A 49 -10.51 1.40 -10.27
C PHE A 49 -9.16 1.92 -9.81
N PHE A 50 -8.16 1.08 -9.97
CA PHE A 50 -6.75 1.46 -9.98
C PHE A 50 -6.19 1.06 -11.34
N LEU A 51 -5.46 1.98 -11.99
CA LEU A 51 -4.88 1.78 -13.32
C LEU A 51 -3.37 1.92 -13.24
N LEU A 52 -2.63 0.92 -13.69
CA LEU A 52 -1.19 0.99 -13.85
C LEU A 52 -0.82 0.67 -15.30
N PRO A 53 -0.41 1.65 -16.08
CA PRO A 53 0.14 1.44 -17.40
C PRO A 53 1.50 0.78 -17.34
N SER A 54 1.79 -0.06 -18.32
CA SER A 54 3.10 -0.61 -18.61
C SER A 54 3.36 -0.49 -20.11
N LYS A 55 4.57 -0.80 -20.57
CA LYS A 55 4.95 -0.70 -21.98
C LYS A 55 4.01 -1.50 -22.92
N GLU A 56 3.48 -2.62 -22.45
CA GLU A 56 2.72 -3.56 -23.30
C GLU A 56 1.27 -3.74 -22.86
N ALA A 57 0.90 -3.26 -21.67
CA ALA A 57 -0.41 -3.57 -21.10
C ALA A 57 -0.89 -2.49 -20.11
N PHE A 58 -2.17 -2.48 -19.86
CA PHE A 58 -2.80 -1.78 -18.76
C PHE A 58 -3.20 -2.80 -17.69
N HIS A 59 -2.64 -2.67 -16.50
CA HIS A 59 -3.00 -3.45 -15.33
C HIS A 59 -4.10 -2.72 -14.57
N ILE A 60 -5.22 -3.36 -14.36
CA ILE A 60 -6.40 -2.75 -13.77
C ILE A 60 -6.83 -3.56 -12.56
N ILE A 61 -6.96 -2.89 -11.41
CA ILE A 61 -7.51 -3.47 -10.19
C ILE A 61 -8.83 -2.76 -9.91
N TYR A 62 -9.85 -3.52 -9.63
CA TYR A 62 -11.19 -2.99 -9.35
C TYR A 62 -11.95 -3.87 -8.37
N HIS A 63 -12.98 -3.33 -7.77
CA HIS A 63 -13.87 -4.10 -6.94
C HIS A 63 -15.21 -4.34 -7.66
N LEU A 64 -15.77 -5.50 -7.39
CA LEU A 64 -17.13 -5.85 -7.83
C LEU A 64 -18.02 -5.85 -6.60
N PRO A 65 -18.94 -4.88 -6.51
CA PRO A 65 -19.91 -4.83 -5.42
C PRO A 65 -20.81 -6.06 -5.42
N THR A 66 -21.08 -6.57 -4.21
CA THR A 66 -22.01 -7.67 -4.00
C THR A 66 -23.13 -7.19 -3.09
N GLU A 67 -24.29 -6.88 -3.67
CA GLU A 67 -25.41 -6.29 -2.94
C GLU A 67 -25.93 -7.15 -1.78
N ALA A 68 -25.86 -8.48 -1.93
CA ALA A 68 -26.44 -9.40 -0.97
C ALA A 68 -25.64 -9.60 0.32
N THR A 69 -24.35 -9.36 0.32
CA THR A 69 -23.46 -9.75 1.45
C THR A 69 -22.72 -8.60 2.11
N GLY A 70 -22.66 -7.42 1.47
CA GLY A 70 -21.80 -6.32 1.90
C GLY A 70 -20.30 -6.64 1.84
N VAL A 71 -19.93 -7.74 1.18
CA VAL A 71 -18.56 -8.19 0.94
C VAL A 71 -18.31 -8.14 -0.56
N ASP A 72 -17.39 -7.29 -0.99
CA ASP A 72 -17.03 -7.13 -2.38
C ASP A 72 -15.90 -8.07 -2.79
N SER A 73 -15.78 -8.32 -4.10
CA SER A 73 -14.63 -9.01 -4.68
C SER A 73 -13.63 -7.99 -5.19
N LEU A 74 -12.37 -8.14 -4.81
CA LEU A 74 -11.25 -7.39 -5.37
C LEU A 74 -10.69 -8.20 -6.54
N VAL A 75 -10.59 -7.59 -7.72
CA VAL A 75 -10.28 -8.26 -8.98
C VAL A 75 -9.13 -7.55 -9.70
N TYR A 76 -8.26 -8.32 -10.29
CA TYR A 76 -7.18 -7.86 -11.17
C TYR A 76 -7.43 -8.34 -12.59
N SER A 77 -7.26 -7.46 -13.55
CA SER A 77 -7.36 -7.73 -14.99
C SER A 77 -6.25 -7.04 -15.75
N VAL A 78 -5.89 -7.61 -16.87
CA VAL A 78 -4.92 -7.03 -17.82
C VAL A 78 -5.62 -6.76 -19.14
N PHE A 79 -5.39 -5.56 -19.67
CA PHE A 79 -5.80 -5.21 -21.01
C PHE A 79 -4.56 -5.07 -21.89
N ARG A 80 -4.39 -5.99 -22.84
CA ARG A 80 -3.20 -6.07 -23.70
C ARG A 80 -3.64 -6.29 -25.16
N ASN A 81 -2.99 -5.63 -26.10
CA ASN A 81 -3.24 -5.76 -27.52
C ASN A 81 -4.73 -5.62 -27.91
N GLY A 82 -5.46 -4.75 -27.21
CA GLY A 82 -6.87 -4.53 -27.49
C GLY A 82 -7.83 -5.56 -26.89
N GLN A 83 -7.34 -6.49 -26.09
CA GLN A 83 -8.13 -7.58 -25.49
C GLN A 83 -7.93 -7.64 -23.98
N TRP A 84 -8.98 -8.10 -23.28
CA TRP A 84 -8.92 -8.42 -21.87
C TRP A 84 -8.39 -9.84 -21.67
N GLU A 85 -7.42 -9.99 -20.77
CA GLU A 85 -7.04 -11.29 -20.25
C GLU A 85 -8.07 -11.77 -19.21
N LYS A 86 -8.03 -13.07 -18.88
CA LYS A 86 -8.91 -13.64 -17.85
C LYS A 86 -8.69 -12.92 -16.51
N PRO A 87 -9.75 -12.40 -15.88
CA PRO A 87 -9.62 -11.73 -14.60
C PRO A 87 -9.24 -12.71 -13.48
N TYR A 88 -8.47 -12.21 -12.51
CA TYR A 88 -8.08 -12.94 -11.30
C TYR A 88 -8.75 -12.31 -10.09
N GLN A 89 -9.44 -13.10 -9.30
CA GLN A 89 -9.92 -12.65 -8.01
C GLN A 89 -8.74 -12.60 -7.03
N ILE A 90 -8.44 -11.38 -6.53
CA ILE A 90 -7.39 -11.15 -5.54
C ILE A 90 -7.88 -11.57 -4.16
N ASP A 91 -9.05 -11.07 -3.76
CA ASP A 91 -9.61 -11.30 -2.43
C ASP A 91 -11.12 -10.99 -2.38
N ARG A 92 -11.71 -11.29 -1.21
CA ARG A 92 -13.03 -10.79 -0.81
C ARG A 92 -12.86 -9.91 0.41
N PHE A 93 -13.47 -8.74 0.42
CA PHE A 93 -13.21 -7.72 1.43
C PHE A 93 -14.46 -6.92 1.79
N LEU A 94 -14.38 -6.19 2.89
CA LEU A 94 -15.44 -5.29 3.34
C LEU A 94 -15.14 -3.87 2.84
N PRO A 95 -15.84 -3.34 1.82
CA PRO A 95 -15.50 -2.03 1.26
C PRO A 95 -15.69 -0.91 2.29
N LEU A 96 -14.82 0.09 2.25
CA LEU A 96 -15.05 1.35 2.93
C LEU A 96 -16.03 2.19 2.11
N LYS A 97 -16.81 3.03 2.78
CA LYS A 97 -17.88 3.79 2.13
C LYS A 97 -17.36 4.71 1.01
N GLN A 98 -16.26 5.43 1.26
CA GLN A 98 -15.73 6.43 0.33
C GLN A 98 -14.53 5.92 -0.47
N THR A 99 -13.69 5.14 0.16
CA THR A 99 -12.48 4.58 -0.44
C THR A 99 -12.50 3.06 -0.27
N PRO A 100 -13.20 2.30 -1.13
CA PRO A 100 -13.36 0.86 -0.97
C PRO A 100 -12.04 0.14 -0.74
N PHE A 101 -11.02 0.46 -1.52
CA PHE A 101 -9.65 0.01 -1.37
C PHE A 101 -8.68 1.10 -1.85
N LEU A 102 -7.41 1.00 -1.48
CA LEU A 102 -6.32 1.78 -2.03
C LEU A 102 -5.29 0.86 -2.66
N ALA A 103 -4.66 1.32 -3.72
CA ALA A 103 -3.50 0.67 -4.30
C ALA A 103 -2.34 1.67 -4.39
N ARG A 104 -1.13 1.18 -4.20
CA ARG A 104 0.09 1.97 -4.31
C ARG A 104 1.09 1.24 -5.16
N ARG A 105 1.65 1.95 -6.12
CA ARG A 105 2.77 1.48 -6.91
C ARG A 105 4.04 1.60 -6.07
N LEU A 106 4.74 0.50 -5.87
CA LEU A 106 6.07 0.48 -5.25
C LEU A 106 7.17 0.46 -6.32
N SER A 107 6.90 -0.19 -7.46
CA SER A 107 7.74 -0.19 -8.65
C SER A 107 6.87 -0.51 -9.87
N ASP A 108 7.48 -0.59 -11.06
CA ASP A 108 6.76 -0.90 -12.32
C ASP A 108 6.04 -2.26 -12.30
N ALA A 109 6.50 -3.16 -11.47
CA ALA A 109 5.93 -4.50 -11.36
C ALA A 109 5.44 -4.87 -9.96
N HIS A 110 5.45 -3.92 -9.00
CA HIS A 110 5.13 -4.19 -7.61
C HIS A 110 4.09 -3.20 -7.08
N ILE A 111 2.98 -3.72 -6.59
CA ILE A 111 1.86 -2.96 -6.04
C ILE A 111 1.60 -3.44 -4.61
N ILE A 112 1.20 -2.53 -3.75
CA ILE A 112 0.64 -2.86 -2.45
C ILE A 112 -0.81 -2.39 -2.40
N LEU A 113 -1.68 -3.27 -1.93
CA LEU A 113 -3.12 -3.03 -1.78
C LEU A 113 -3.45 -2.84 -0.30
N TYR A 114 -4.31 -1.88 -0.01
CA TYR A 114 -4.82 -1.62 1.34
C TYR A 114 -6.34 -1.68 1.31
N TYR A 115 -6.91 -2.52 2.14
CA TYR A 115 -8.35 -2.74 2.22
C TYR A 115 -8.77 -3.33 3.57
N ARG A 116 -10.04 -3.30 3.85
CA ARG A 116 -10.59 -3.80 5.10
C ARG A 116 -10.91 -5.29 5.00
N THR A 117 -10.23 -6.12 5.79
CA THR A 117 -10.44 -7.58 5.85
C THR A 117 -11.35 -8.03 6.96
N GLY A 118 -11.56 -7.20 7.99
CA GLY A 118 -12.47 -7.44 9.09
C GLY A 118 -13.22 -6.15 9.46
N ARG A 119 -14.17 -6.23 10.37
CA ARG A 119 -15.00 -5.09 10.76
C ARG A 119 -14.17 -3.85 11.13
N ASN A 120 -13.07 -4.07 11.84
CA ASN A 120 -12.19 -3.02 12.36
C ASN A 120 -10.73 -3.26 11.98
N VAL A 121 -10.44 -4.09 10.98
CA VAL A 121 -9.07 -4.44 10.57
C VAL A 121 -8.80 -3.92 9.17
N LEU A 122 -7.86 -3.00 9.05
CA LEU A 122 -7.26 -2.62 7.78
C LEU A 122 -6.02 -3.47 7.55
N SER A 123 -5.89 -4.00 6.35
CA SER A 123 -4.80 -4.90 5.97
C SER A 123 -4.09 -4.40 4.72
N ALA A 124 -2.86 -4.87 4.56
CA ALA A 124 -2.04 -4.68 3.38
C ALA A 124 -1.81 -6.03 2.68
N ARG A 125 -1.70 -6.00 1.37
CA ARG A 125 -1.34 -7.17 0.55
C ARG A 125 -0.47 -6.74 -0.61
N GLU A 126 0.68 -7.36 -0.73
CA GLU A 126 1.59 -7.12 -1.84
C GLU A 126 1.23 -7.96 -3.05
N MET A 127 1.46 -7.42 -4.23
CA MET A 127 1.21 -8.08 -5.50
C MET A 127 2.32 -7.76 -6.48
N LEU A 128 2.94 -8.78 -7.05
CA LEU A 128 3.84 -8.66 -8.20
C LEU A 128 3.05 -8.90 -9.48
N LEU A 129 3.31 -8.09 -10.50
CA LEU A 129 2.62 -8.17 -11.79
C LEU A 129 3.34 -9.08 -12.79
N THR A 130 4.67 -9.20 -12.64
CA THR A 130 5.51 -9.95 -13.56
C THR A 130 6.66 -10.65 -12.80
N PRO A 131 6.60 -11.99 -12.59
CA PRO A 131 5.43 -12.85 -12.80
C PRO A 131 4.30 -12.53 -11.83
N TYR A 132 3.06 -12.76 -12.23
CA TYR A 132 1.91 -12.52 -11.37
C TYR A 132 1.96 -13.40 -10.12
N THR A 133 2.11 -12.76 -8.98
CA THR A 133 2.07 -13.42 -7.67
C THR A 133 1.39 -12.52 -6.64
N ILE A 134 0.66 -13.15 -5.74
CA ILE A 134 -0.06 -12.47 -4.66
C ILE A 134 0.54 -12.91 -3.33
N GLY A 135 0.98 -11.94 -2.53
CA GLY A 135 1.48 -12.16 -1.18
C GLY A 135 0.37 -12.49 -0.18
N SER A 136 0.75 -12.78 1.03
CA SER A 136 -0.18 -12.99 2.15
C SER A 136 -0.82 -11.67 2.58
N VAL A 137 -2.04 -11.76 3.12
CA VAL A 137 -2.71 -10.62 3.75
C VAL A 137 -2.04 -10.34 5.10
N THR A 138 -1.58 -9.13 5.31
CA THR A 138 -0.92 -8.69 6.54
C THR A 138 -1.76 -7.62 7.23
N PRO A 139 -2.22 -7.81 8.47
CA PRO A 139 -2.90 -6.76 9.22
C PRO A 139 -2.01 -5.52 9.34
N LEU A 140 -2.55 -4.36 8.99
CA LEU A 140 -1.86 -3.07 9.06
C LEU A 140 -2.17 -2.35 10.37
N ILE A 141 -3.45 -2.09 10.62
CA ILE A 141 -3.94 -1.51 11.87
C ILE A 141 -5.28 -2.13 12.28
N GLN A 142 -5.54 -2.07 13.58
CA GLN A 142 -6.85 -2.36 14.13
C GLN A 142 -7.46 -1.07 14.68
N THR A 143 -8.65 -0.71 14.18
CA THR A 143 -9.34 0.52 14.58
C THR A 143 -10.32 0.22 15.73
N PRO A 144 -10.57 1.16 16.65
CA PRO A 144 -11.52 0.94 17.76
C PRO A 144 -12.96 0.83 17.27
N THR A 145 -13.32 1.52 16.20
CA THR A 145 -14.65 1.52 15.56
C THR A 145 -14.49 1.38 14.06
N PRO A 146 -15.56 1.07 13.31
CA PRO A 146 -15.46 0.89 11.86
C PRO A 146 -14.88 2.12 11.15
N CYS A 147 -13.85 1.89 10.33
CA CYS A 147 -13.27 2.87 9.44
C CYS A 147 -14.25 3.17 8.28
N THR A 148 -14.43 4.44 7.95
CA THR A 148 -15.32 4.89 6.87
C THR A 148 -14.56 5.44 5.67
N ASP A 149 -13.37 5.98 5.89
CA ASP A 149 -12.49 6.53 4.85
C ASP A 149 -11.02 6.34 5.22
N LEU A 150 -10.15 6.30 4.22
CA LEU A 150 -8.74 5.97 4.36
C LEU A 150 -7.91 6.72 3.31
N SER A 151 -6.77 7.24 3.72
CA SER A 151 -5.71 7.71 2.84
C SER A 151 -4.37 7.25 3.36
N ILE A 152 -3.52 6.71 2.49
CA ILE A 152 -2.21 6.17 2.85
C ILE A 152 -1.17 6.74 1.91
N ILE A 153 -0.05 7.15 2.48
CA ILE A 153 1.13 7.56 1.75
C ILE A 153 2.36 6.88 2.35
N ASN A 154 3.25 6.43 1.49
CA ASN A 154 4.52 5.83 1.89
C ASN A 154 5.64 6.85 1.65
N ASP A 155 6.46 7.09 2.63
CA ASP A 155 7.76 7.69 2.44
C ASP A 155 8.87 6.62 2.51
N THR A 156 10.13 7.04 2.55
CA THR A 156 11.28 6.12 2.59
C THR A 156 11.35 5.27 3.86
N GLU A 157 10.75 5.72 4.96
CA GLU A 157 10.88 5.09 6.28
C GLU A 157 9.54 4.64 6.85
N ARG A 158 8.44 5.30 6.47
CA ARG A 158 7.15 5.17 7.14
C ARG A 158 6.00 4.99 6.16
N ILE A 159 4.99 4.31 6.64
CA ILE A 159 3.66 4.30 6.04
C ILE A 159 2.80 5.22 6.90
N HIS A 160 2.42 6.36 6.36
CA HIS A 160 1.51 7.30 7.01
C HIS A 160 0.08 6.90 6.70
N ILE A 161 -0.74 6.78 7.73
CA ILE A 161 -2.11 6.27 7.64
C ILE A 161 -3.02 7.33 8.24
N LEU A 162 -3.80 7.97 7.39
CA LEU A 162 -4.87 8.87 7.80
C LEU A 162 -6.20 8.17 7.58
N TYR A 163 -7.04 8.10 8.59
CA TYR A 163 -8.31 7.40 8.47
C TYR A 163 -9.41 8.08 9.29
N ILE A 164 -10.64 7.84 8.89
CA ILE A 164 -11.82 8.33 9.58
C ILE A 164 -12.56 7.15 10.19
N VAL A 165 -12.83 7.24 11.48
CA VAL A 165 -13.65 6.28 12.21
C VAL A 165 -14.94 6.94 12.67
N ARG A 166 -16.00 6.15 12.73
CA ARG A 166 -17.31 6.63 13.15
C ARG A 166 -17.79 5.83 14.38
N ASN A 167 -18.12 6.56 15.43
CA ASN A 167 -18.92 6.05 16.53
C ASN A 167 -20.39 6.48 16.34
N MET A 168 -21.26 6.21 17.31
CA MET A 168 -22.71 6.45 17.16
C MET A 168 -23.07 7.91 16.82
N PHE A 169 -22.30 8.90 17.31
CA PHE A 169 -22.67 10.33 17.24
C PHE A 169 -21.62 11.23 16.61
N ARG A 170 -20.39 10.76 16.53
CA ARG A 170 -19.24 11.55 16.08
C ARG A 170 -18.34 10.78 15.13
N THR A 171 -17.67 11.51 14.30
CA THR A 171 -16.59 11.02 13.45
C THR A 171 -15.27 11.59 13.94
N GLN A 172 -14.23 10.78 13.93
CA GLN A 172 -12.88 11.16 14.32
C GLN A 172 -11.93 10.99 13.14
N VAL A 173 -11.14 12.01 12.89
CA VAL A 173 -9.99 11.95 11.97
C VAL A 173 -8.79 11.53 12.77
N VAL A 174 -8.21 10.40 12.41
CA VAL A 174 -7.15 9.76 13.18
C VAL A 174 -5.94 9.55 12.29
N TYR A 175 -4.78 9.82 12.84
CA TYR A 175 -3.50 9.57 12.21
C TYR A 175 -2.71 8.53 12.98
N GLN A 176 -2.08 7.62 12.24
CA GLN A 176 -1.04 6.72 12.70
C GLN A 176 0.05 6.60 11.64
N TYR A 177 1.22 6.13 12.05
CA TYR A 177 2.23 5.69 11.10
C TYR A 177 2.78 4.33 11.49
N LYS A 178 3.22 3.58 10.49
CA LYS A 178 3.95 2.32 10.65
C LYS A 178 5.40 2.57 10.23
N HIS A 179 6.33 2.20 11.09
CA HIS A 179 7.76 2.21 10.81
C HIS A 179 8.28 0.78 11.01
N THR A 180 8.73 0.15 9.93
CA THR A 180 9.15 -1.26 9.91
C THR A 180 8.04 -2.18 10.46
N ILE A 181 8.17 -2.68 11.68
CA ILE A 181 7.18 -3.54 12.36
C ILE A 181 6.36 -2.79 13.43
N ALA A 182 6.81 -1.61 13.84
CA ALA A 182 6.17 -0.85 14.90
C ALA A 182 5.07 0.07 14.33
N ILE A 183 3.93 0.12 15.02
CA ILE A 183 2.83 1.02 14.70
C ILE A 183 2.72 2.04 15.83
N SER A 184 2.58 3.32 15.46
CA SER A 184 2.39 4.40 16.44
C SER A 184 1.04 4.28 17.14
N THR A 185 0.92 4.88 18.31
CA THR A 185 -0.38 5.07 18.95
C THR A 185 -1.30 5.93 18.06
N PRO A 186 -2.62 5.65 18.02
CA PRO A 186 -3.58 6.50 17.31
C PRO A 186 -3.59 7.92 17.86
N ARG A 187 -3.50 8.91 16.97
CA ARG A 187 -3.60 10.33 17.29
C ARG A 187 -4.86 10.91 16.69
N ILE A 188 -5.80 11.31 17.52
CA ILE A 188 -7.00 12.02 17.06
C ILE A 188 -6.58 13.45 16.72
N LEU A 189 -6.78 13.82 15.45
CA LEU A 189 -6.49 15.16 14.92
C LEU A 189 -7.71 16.06 15.01
N TRP A 190 -8.90 15.50 14.80
CA TRP A 190 -10.16 16.24 14.77
C TRP A 190 -11.34 15.33 15.16
N GLU A 191 -12.37 15.93 15.72
CA GLU A 191 -13.64 15.27 16.03
C GLU A 191 -14.79 16.19 15.70
N ASP A 192 -15.78 15.67 14.95
CA ASP A 192 -16.98 16.42 14.56
C ASP A 192 -18.15 15.45 14.30
N THR A 193 -19.31 15.98 13.97
CA THR A 193 -20.49 15.19 13.63
C THR A 193 -20.34 14.46 12.30
N ASN A 194 -19.68 15.09 11.30
CA ASN A 194 -19.45 14.50 9.99
C ASN A 194 -18.09 14.90 9.43
N CYS A 195 -17.12 13.97 9.45
CA CYS A 195 -15.85 14.10 8.77
C CYS A 195 -15.82 13.14 7.58
N GLU A 196 -15.28 13.60 6.44
CA GLU A 196 -15.21 12.85 5.20
C GLU A 196 -13.97 13.26 4.38
N ASN A 197 -13.69 12.52 3.31
CA ASN A 197 -12.69 12.86 2.31
C ASN A 197 -11.29 13.11 2.90
N CYS A 198 -10.78 12.19 3.74
CA CYS A 198 -9.43 12.35 4.25
C CYS A 198 -8.37 12.13 3.15
N LEU A 199 -7.33 12.96 3.15
CA LEU A 199 -6.24 12.95 2.17
C LEU A 199 -4.91 13.21 2.87
N ALA A 200 -3.92 12.36 2.59
CA ALA A 200 -2.54 12.53 3.05
C ALA A 200 -1.61 12.66 1.85
N TYR A 201 -0.70 13.64 1.89
CA TYR A 201 0.36 13.80 0.90
C TYR A 201 1.58 14.48 1.52
N GLN A 202 2.72 14.36 0.84
CA GLN A 202 3.93 15.09 1.21
C GLN A 202 4.26 16.10 0.11
N GLU A 203 4.61 17.30 0.53
CA GLU A 203 5.05 18.37 -0.34
C GLU A 203 6.28 19.03 0.25
N ASN A 204 7.37 19.08 -0.51
CA ASN A 204 8.65 19.65 -0.06
C ASN A 204 9.11 19.13 1.32
N GLY A 205 8.98 17.81 1.53
CA GLY A 205 9.35 17.14 2.77
C GLY A 205 8.36 17.30 3.94
N ARG A 206 7.29 18.09 3.77
CA ARG A 206 6.23 18.27 4.78
C ARG A 206 5.12 17.26 4.57
N LEU A 207 4.62 16.66 5.63
CA LEU A 207 3.45 15.83 5.60
C LEU A 207 2.20 16.69 5.83
N ILE A 208 1.30 16.70 4.86
CA ILE A 208 0.06 17.45 4.90
C ILE A 208 -1.10 16.48 4.98
N LEU A 209 -1.95 16.68 5.97
CA LEU A 209 -3.16 15.91 6.18
C LEU A 209 -4.36 16.81 6.02
N MET A 210 -5.32 16.41 5.18
CA MET A 210 -6.52 17.15 4.88
C MET A 210 -7.77 16.30 5.09
N TRP A 211 -8.88 16.93 5.39
CA TRP A 211 -10.20 16.30 5.47
C TRP A 211 -11.30 17.37 5.32
N THR A 212 -12.51 16.92 5.13
CA THR A 212 -13.69 17.79 5.24
C THR A 212 -14.45 17.49 6.54
N ALA A 213 -14.88 18.53 7.24
CA ALA A 213 -15.81 18.42 8.36
C ALA A 213 -17.02 19.33 8.09
N ASN A 214 -18.22 18.74 8.06
CA ASN A 214 -19.46 19.42 7.68
C ASN A 214 -19.35 20.20 6.35
N GLY A 215 -18.67 19.58 5.36
CA GLY A 215 -18.46 20.17 4.04
C GLY A 215 -17.38 21.25 3.97
N GLN A 216 -16.72 21.59 5.10
CA GLN A 216 -15.63 22.55 5.14
C GLN A 216 -14.28 21.83 5.15
N PRO A 217 -13.29 22.27 4.35
CA PRO A 217 -11.97 21.68 4.33
C PRO A 217 -11.12 22.16 5.52
N PHE A 218 -10.40 21.23 6.10
CA PHE A 218 -9.42 21.45 7.15
C PHE A 218 -8.10 20.78 6.79
N ARG A 219 -7.01 21.30 7.32
CA ARG A 219 -5.69 20.71 7.20
C ARG A 219 -4.87 20.85 8.47
N CYS A 220 -3.90 19.98 8.62
CA CYS A 220 -2.76 20.18 9.52
C CYS A 220 -1.47 19.73 8.85
N ILE A 221 -0.36 20.30 9.26
CA ILE A 221 0.95 20.12 8.63
C ILE A 221 1.94 19.59 9.68
N SER A 222 2.76 18.64 9.28
CA SER A 222 3.89 18.16 10.05
C SER A 222 5.17 18.46 9.28
N GLU A 223 6.09 19.13 9.95
CA GLU A 223 7.45 19.45 9.44
C GLU A 223 8.47 18.36 9.79
N ASN A 224 8.07 17.32 10.52
CA ASN A 224 8.97 16.30 11.07
C ASN A 224 8.46 14.86 10.81
N GLY A 225 7.89 14.64 9.63
CA GLY A 225 7.46 13.31 9.19
C GLY A 225 6.38 12.68 10.09
N GLY A 226 5.42 13.46 10.57
CA GLY A 226 4.29 12.98 11.37
C GLY A 226 4.56 12.82 12.86
N ALA A 227 5.76 13.15 13.35
CA ALA A 227 6.06 13.08 14.80
C ALA A 227 5.25 14.12 15.60
N SER A 228 5.03 15.30 15.04
CA SER A 228 4.12 16.31 15.58
C SER A 228 3.39 17.05 14.45
N PHE A 229 2.26 17.66 14.77
CA PHE A 229 1.48 18.45 13.84
C PHE A 229 1.28 19.85 14.40
N GLY A 230 1.28 20.84 13.51
CA GLY A 230 0.84 22.20 13.80
C GLY A 230 -0.64 22.24 14.16
N ALA A 231 -1.15 23.45 14.40
CA ALA A 231 -2.57 23.65 14.65
C ALA A 231 -3.40 23.21 13.43
N VAL A 232 -4.59 22.66 13.71
CA VAL A 232 -5.56 22.42 12.67
C VAL A 232 -6.11 23.76 12.20
N GLU A 233 -6.07 24.01 10.91
CA GLU A 233 -6.55 25.23 10.30
C GLU A 233 -7.60 24.94 9.22
N ARG A 234 -8.52 25.84 9.06
CA ARG A 234 -9.47 25.78 7.94
C ARG A 234 -8.75 26.15 6.66
N TYR A 235 -8.87 25.30 5.65
CA TYR A 235 -8.34 25.60 4.33
C TYR A 235 -9.25 26.63 3.65
N MET A 236 -8.67 27.76 3.23
CA MET A 236 -9.46 28.94 2.80
C MET A 236 -9.87 28.91 1.33
N GLU A 237 -9.24 28.06 0.51
CA GLU A 237 -9.60 27.95 -0.89
C GLU A 237 -10.95 27.27 -1.08
N LYS A 238 -11.65 27.65 -2.14
CA LYS A 238 -12.94 27.05 -2.47
C LYS A 238 -12.75 25.57 -2.83
N PHE A 239 -13.32 24.72 -2.00
CA PHE A 239 -13.43 23.31 -2.31
C PHE A 239 -14.48 23.10 -3.42
N PRO A 240 -14.26 22.13 -4.33
CA PRO A 240 -15.27 21.79 -5.32
C PRO A 240 -16.59 21.39 -4.64
N ALA A 241 -17.72 21.86 -5.15
CA ALA A 241 -19.03 21.56 -4.59
C ALA A 241 -19.33 20.04 -4.53
N TYR A 242 -18.75 19.29 -5.48
CA TYR A 242 -18.81 17.83 -5.55
C TYR A 242 -17.39 17.27 -5.41
N CYS A 243 -16.83 17.39 -4.20
CA CYS A 243 -15.50 16.89 -3.91
C CYS A 243 -15.49 15.38 -3.91
N ILE A 244 -14.69 14.81 -4.78
CA ILE A 244 -14.39 13.37 -4.81
C ILE A 244 -12.89 13.16 -4.76
N LYS A 245 -12.47 12.00 -4.24
CA LYS A 245 -11.06 11.58 -4.30
C LYS A 245 -10.80 10.80 -5.57
N GLY A 246 -9.74 11.16 -6.28
CA GLY A 246 -9.17 10.40 -7.37
C GLY A 246 -7.82 9.82 -7.00
N GLU A 247 -7.42 8.72 -7.60
CA GLU A 247 -6.07 8.20 -7.47
C GLU A 247 -5.12 8.95 -8.40
N LEU A 248 -3.96 9.32 -7.89
CA LEU A 248 -2.88 9.97 -8.63
C LEU A 248 -1.67 9.04 -8.64
N LEU A 249 -1.27 8.60 -9.82
CA LEU A 249 -0.11 7.73 -10.00
C LEU A 249 0.97 8.47 -10.78
N GLY A 250 2.19 8.44 -10.26
CA GLY A 250 3.33 9.10 -10.88
C GLY A 250 3.81 10.38 -10.17
N ALA A 251 3.06 10.89 -9.20
CA ALA A 251 3.49 12.03 -8.39
C ALA A 251 4.33 11.56 -7.18
N ASN A 252 5.45 10.92 -7.46
CA ASN A 252 6.37 10.41 -6.44
C ASN A 252 7.76 11.01 -6.67
N ASP A 253 7.84 12.33 -6.77
CA ASP A 253 9.12 13.03 -6.79
C ASP A 253 9.45 13.62 -5.40
N ALA A 254 10.65 14.18 -5.27
CA ALA A 254 11.08 14.78 -4.01
C ALA A 254 10.25 16.01 -3.61
N ALA A 255 9.58 16.65 -4.55
CA ALA A 255 8.76 17.83 -4.31
C ALA A 255 7.32 17.46 -3.94
N LEU A 256 6.76 16.42 -4.57
CA LEU A 256 5.39 15.99 -4.33
C LEU A 256 5.29 14.46 -4.30
N ASN A 257 4.94 13.91 -3.14
CA ASN A 257 4.57 12.52 -2.98
C ASN A 257 3.08 12.46 -2.61
N ALA A 258 2.25 12.22 -3.60
CA ALA A 258 0.81 12.15 -3.45
C ALA A 258 0.28 10.93 -4.19
N ALA A 259 -0.62 10.22 -3.57
CA ALA A 259 -1.21 9.02 -4.15
C ALA A 259 -2.69 9.19 -4.45
N GLU A 260 -3.28 10.26 -3.94
CA GLU A 260 -4.65 10.67 -4.19
C GLU A 260 -4.69 12.19 -4.35
N CYS A 261 -5.72 12.66 -5.01
CA CYS A 261 -6.02 14.10 -5.11
C CYS A 261 -7.53 14.31 -4.96
N TYR A 262 -7.91 15.54 -4.64
CA TYR A 262 -9.30 15.95 -4.74
C TYR A 262 -9.63 16.34 -6.18
N GLY A 263 -10.88 16.16 -6.55
CA GLY A 263 -11.38 16.59 -7.84
C GLY A 263 -12.84 16.97 -7.79
N ASN A 264 -13.29 17.69 -8.82
CA ASN A 264 -14.69 18.01 -9.02
C ASN A 264 -15.35 16.88 -9.82
N GLY A 265 -16.40 16.28 -9.25
CA GLY A 265 -17.13 15.17 -9.85
C GLY A 265 -18.38 15.58 -10.64
N GLN A 266 -18.67 16.86 -10.81
CA GLN A 266 -19.95 17.30 -11.39
C GLN A 266 -20.12 16.95 -12.87
N HIS A 267 -19.03 17.02 -13.66
CA HIS A 267 -19.04 16.77 -15.11
C HIS A 267 -17.91 15.83 -15.55
N GLY A 268 -17.58 14.88 -14.70
CA GLY A 268 -16.38 14.06 -14.82
C GLY A 268 -15.35 14.46 -13.77
N PHE A 269 -14.23 13.72 -13.72
CA PHE A 269 -13.18 14.04 -12.76
C PHE A 269 -12.25 15.12 -13.32
N LEU A 270 -12.32 16.32 -12.78
CA LEU A 270 -11.32 17.36 -13.00
C LEU A 270 -10.43 17.43 -11.74
N PRO A 271 -9.15 17.04 -11.80
CA PRO A 271 -8.25 17.15 -10.68
C PRO A 271 -8.20 18.61 -10.20
N ALA A 272 -8.50 18.84 -8.93
CA ALA A 272 -8.22 20.09 -8.27
C ALA A 272 -6.83 19.95 -7.63
N VAL A 273 -5.82 20.39 -8.33
CA VAL A 273 -4.48 20.55 -7.75
C VAL A 273 -4.57 21.78 -6.87
N PHE A 274 -4.48 21.57 -5.56
CA PHE A 274 -4.37 22.70 -4.64
C PHE A 274 -2.99 23.31 -4.85
N ALA A 275 -2.96 24.50 -5.44
CA ALA A 275 -1.73 25.27 -5.52
C ALA A 275 -1.17 25.42 -4.09
N PRO A 276 0.11 25.16 -3.85
CA PRO A 276 0.72 25.43 -2.57
C PRO A 276 0.45 26.89 -2.22
N SER A 277 -0.06 27.16 -1.01
CA SER A 277 -0.09 28.54 -0.51
C SER A 277 1.31 29.10 -0.68
N PRO A 278 1.48 30.27 -1.34
CA PRO A 278 2.79 30.86 -1.46
C PRO A 278 3.40 30.94 -0.06
N LEU A 279 4.52 30.24 0.13
CA LEU A 279 5.28 30.39 1.36
C LEU A 279 5.56 31.90 1.53
N PRO A 280 5.33 32.46 2.73
CA PRO A 280 5.82 33.81 2.98
C PRO A 280 7.29 33.82 2.58
N GLU A 281 7.65 34.70 1.63
CA GLU A 281 9.04 34.81 1.20
C GLU A 281 9.90 35.07 2.43
N ALA A 282 10.71 34.08 2.80
CA ALA A 282 11.71 34.26 3.83
C ALA A 282 12.64 35.38 3.38
N PRO A 283 12.98 36.34 4.24
CA PRO A 283 13.87 37.44 3.87
C PRO A 283 15.17 36.86 3.31
N LYS A 284 15.56 37.33 2.12
CA LYS A 284 16.69 36.81 1.33
C LYS A 284 18.05 36.73 2.06
N ALA A 285 18.19 37.40 3.20
CA ALA A 285 19.40 37.35 4.03
C ALA A 285 19.48 36.12 4.94
N ALA A 286 18.37 35.44 5.24
CA ALA A 286 18.38 34.24 6.08
C ALA A 286 18.71 32.97 5.28
N LYS A 287 18.44 32.94 3.97
CA LYS A 287 18.63 31.74 3.15
C LYS A 287 20.09 31.28 3.01
N GLN A 288 21.04 32.21 2.98
CA GLN A 288 22.46 31.87 2.75
C GLN A 288 23.12 31.28 3.99
N ALA A 289 22.70 31.71 5.19
CA ALA A 289 23.20 31.14 6.45
C ALA A 289 22.58 29.78 6.79
N GLU A 290 21.30 29.57 6.40
CA GLU A 290 20.63 28.26 6.54
C GLU A 290 21.16 27.22 5.55
N GLU A 291 21.47 27.57 4.29
CA GLU A 291 22.03 26.64 3.31
C GLU A 291 23.43 26.12 3.73
N ASP A 292 24.26 26.95 4.32
CA ASP A 292 25.58 26.53 4.83
C ASP A 292 25.47 25.61 6.06
N ASP A 293 24.50 25.82 6.92
CA ASP A 293 24.23 24.97 8.09
C ASP A 293 23.58 23.65 7.69
N TYR A 294 22.64 23.69 6.74
CA TYR A 294 22.03 22.48 6.15
C TYR A 294 23.07 21.61 5.43
N SER A 295 23.98 22.21 4.68
CA SER A 295 25.04 21.47 3.98
C SER A 295 25.99 20.76 4.95
N LYS A 296 26.35 21.39 6.06
CA LYS A 296 27.16 20.77 7.13
C LYS A 296 26.40 19.67 7.87
N ALA A 297 25.13 19.92 8.22
CA ALA A 297 24.26 18.92 8.86
C ALA A 297 24.02 17.71 7.96
N TYR A 298 23.81 17.92 6.67
CA TYR A 298 23.62 16.86 5.68
C TYR A 298 24.89 16.00 5.51
N THR A 299 26.07 16.63 5.45
CA THR A 299 27.36 15.92 5.36
C THR A 299 27.62 15.10 6.63
N ALA A 300 27.30 15.63 7.81
CA ALA A 300 27.42 14.92 9.07
C ALA A 300 26.45 13.72 9.16
N LEU A 301 25.21 13.89 8.65
CA LEU A 301 24.21 12.82 8.59
C LEU A 301 24.63 11.70 7.63
N GLN A 302 25.18 12.04 6.46
CA GLN A 302 25.72 11.05 5.53
C GLN A 302 26.88 10.25 6.13
N ALA A 303 27.80 10.91 6.85
CA ALA A 303 28.89 10.25 7.53
C ALA A 303 28.37 9.31 8.64
N SER A 304 27.34 9.72 9.37
CA SER A 304 26.70 8.89 10.40
C SER A 304 26.00 7.67 9.80
N HIS A 305 25.26 7.85 8.71
CA HIS A 305 24.60 6.73 8.01
C HIS A 305 25.61 5.74 7.42
N LYS A 306 26.72 6.23 6.85
CA LYS A 306 27.78 5.36 6.35
C LYS A 306 28.37 4.49 7.46
N LYS A 307 28.62 5.08 8.63
CA LYS A 307 29.11 4.35 9.79
C LYS A 307 28.12 3.30 10.29
N GLN A 308 26.83 3.63 10.34
CA GLN A 308 25.78 2.67 10.71
C GLN A 308 25.70 1.49 9.70
N ILE A 309 25.80 1.75 8.41
CA ILE A 309 25.80 0.70 7.38
C ILE A 309 27.02 -0.22 7.57
N GLU A 310 28.19 0.32 7.86
CA GLU A 310 29.40 -0.47 8.14
C GLU A 310 29.22 -1.34 9.40
N GLU A 311 28.66 -0.77 10.48
CA GLU A 311 28.37 -1.51 11.72
C GLU A 311 27.32 -2.63 11.48
N PHE A 312 26.27 -2.36 10.72
CA PHE A 312 25.27 -3.37 10.34
C PHE A 312 25.86 -4.47 9.46
N SER A 313 26.76 -4.14 8.54
CA SER A 313 27.41 -5.13 7.68
C SER A 313 28.24 -6.13 8.49
N VAL A 314 29.01 -5.64 9.47
CA VAL A 314 29.77 -6.50 10.38
C VAL A 314 28.86 -7.39 11.23
N LEU A 315 27.72 -6.84 11.68
CA LEU A 315 26.74 -7.61 12.47
C LEU A 315 26.07 -8.71 11.64
N LEU A 316 25.78 -8.42 10.39
CA LEU A 316 25.21 -9.40 9.44
C LEU A 316 26.21 -10.53 9.14
N GLU A 317 27.49 -10.21 8.98
CA GLU A 317 28.55 -11.18 8.78
C GLU A 317 28.68 -12.12 9.99
N GLN A 318 28.72 -11.56 11.20
CA GLN A 318 28.75 -12.35 12.44
C GLN A 318 27.52 -13.27 12.57
N ARG A 319 26.32 -12.76 12.25
CA ARG A 319 25.10 -13.58 12.27
C ARG A 319 25.09 -14.68 11.21
N SER A 320 25.66 -14.41 10.05
CA SER A 320 25.82 -15.40 8.99
C SER A 320 26.71 -16.56 9.45
N ASP A 321 27.82 -16.26 10.11
CA ASP A 321 28.74 -17.23 10.66
C ASP A 321 28.11 -18.07 11.79
N GLU A 322 27.34 -17.43 12.68
CA GLU A 322 26.57 -18.14 13.71
C GLU A 322 25.56 -19.12 13.10
N ILE A 323 24.83 -18.70 12.07
CA ILE A 323 23.86 -19.54 11.36
C ILE A 323 24.59 -20.72 10.67
N ALA A 324 25.73 -20.47 10.03
CA ALA A 324 26.53 -21.50 9.41
C ALA A 324 27.03 -22.54 10.44
N ALA A 325 27.46 -22.10 11.60
CA ALA A 325 27.89 -22.97 12.69
C ALA A 325 26.74 -23.82 13.26
N VAL A 326 25.56 -23.23 13.42
CA VAL A 326 24.34 -23.96 13.85
C VAL A 326 23.97 -25.01 12.80
N ASN A 327 23.93 -24.65 11.53
CA ASN A 327 23.60 -25.58 10.44
C ASN A 327 24.61 -26.75 10.35
N ALA A 328 25.91 -26.49 10.57
CA ALA A 328 26.92 -27.56 10.61
C ALA A 328 26.65 -28.53 11.76
N ARG A 329 26.31 -28.03 12.97
CA ARG A 329 25.94 -28.88 14.12
C ARG A 329 24.71 -29.73 13.85
N TRP A 330 23.67 -29.13 13.26
CA TRP A 330 22.45 -29.87 12.89
C TRP A 330 22.73 -30.97 11.86
N LYS A 331 23.58 -30.70 10.85
CA LYS A 331 23.97 -31.68 9.86
C LYS A 331 24.68 -32.89 10.49
N THR A 332 25.62 -32.65 11.39
CA THR A 332 26.33 -33.72 12.12
C THR A 332 25.38 -34.54 13.00
N GLN A 333 24.41 -33.90 13.67
CA GLN A 333 23.38 -34.61 14.45
C GLN A 333 22.48 -35.48 13.56
N LEU A 334 22.10 -34.96 12.41
CA LEU A 334 21.25 -35.68 11.46
C LEU A 334 21.96 -36.94 10.92
N GLU A 335 23.23 -36.81 10.53
CA GLU A 335 24.07 -37.94 10.10
C GLU A 335 24.21 -39.02 11.20
N LYS A 336 24.36 -38.61 12.48
CA LYS A 336 24.39 -39.51 13.61
C LYS A 336 23.07 -40.24 13.84
N MET A 337 21.96 -39.55 13.76
CA MET A 337 20.63 -40.14 13.88
C MET A 337 20.32 -41.10 12.72
N GLU A 338 20.77 -40.80 11.49
CA GLU A 338 20.61 -41.70 10.36
C GLU A 338 21.41 -42.99 10.54
N GLN A 339 22.64 -42.92 11.08
CA GLN A 339 23.45 -44.06 11.42
C GLN A 339 22.80 -44.95 12.50
N GLU A 340 22.28 -44.33 13.58
CA GLU A 340 21.54 -45.05 14.64
C GLU A 340 20.27 -45.72 14.09
N LEU A 341 19.53 -45.02 13.23
CA LEU A 341 18.33 -45.58 12.58
C LEU A 341 18.66 -46.75 11.65
N SER A 342 19.79 -46.68 10.96
CA SER A 342 20.29 -47.78 10.11
C SER A 342 20.69 -48.99 10.93
N SER A 343 21.38 -48.80 12.06
CA SER A 343 21.76 -49.91 12.98
C SER A 343 20.55 -50.59 13.61
N LEU A 344 19.57 -49.83 14.06
CA LEU A 344 18.28 -50.33 14.61
C LEU A 344 17.47 -51.12 13.55
N ARG A 345 17.51 -50.68 12.29
CA ARG A 345 16.86 -51.41 11.18
C ARG A 345 17.53 -52.75 10.93
N MET A 346 18.88 -52.83 10.98
CA MET A 346 19.61 -54.09 10.84
C MET A 346 19.34 -55.03 12.01
N GLU A 347 19.33 -54.55 13.23
CA GLU A 347 19.02 -55.35 14.42
C GLU A 347 17.57 -55.88 14.36
N ASN A 348 16.60 -55.10 13.97
CA ASN A 348 15.21 -55.53 13.77
C ASN A 348 15.07 -56.57 12.64
N ALA A 349 15.91 -56.48 11.59
CA ALA A 349 15.93 -57.47 10.51
C ALA A 349 16.50 -58.81 10.99
N GLN A 350 17.51 -58.79 11.87
CA GLN A 350 18.07 -60.02 12.47
C GLN A 350 17.08 -60.69 13.41
N LEU A 351 16.35 -59.93 14.24
CA LEU A 351 15.31 -60.45 15.16
C LEU A 351 14.10 -61.02 14.42
N ARG A 352 13.87 -60.67 13.15
CA ARG A 352 12.77 -61.19 12.34
C ARG A 352 13.13 -62.42 11.53
N GLN A 353 14.40 -62.89 11.56
CA GLN A 353 14.74 -64.15 10.91
C GLN A 353 14.09 -65.30 11.73
N PRO A 354 13.25 -66.14 11.10
CA PRO A 354 12.67 -67.28 11.81
C PRO A 354 13.77 -68.21 12.21
N SER A 355 13.87 -68.57 13.50
CA SER A 355 14.71 -69.66 13.96
C SER A 355 14.33 -70.91 13.17
N LEU A 356 15.27 -71.45 12.41
CA LEU A 356 15.10 -72.71 11.73
C LEU A 356 14.69 -73.79 12.76
N PRO A 357 13.67 -74.59 12.51
CA PRO A 357 13.31 -75.67 13.43
C PRO A 357 14.42 -76.67 13.49
N GLU A 358 14.91 -76.91 14.70
CA GLU A 358 15.80 -78.05 14.99
C GLU A 358 15.19 -79.33 14.39
N GLN A 359 15.87 -79.88 13.42
CA GLN A 359 15.54 -81.22 12.89
C GLN A 359 15.68 -82.22 14.06
N ALA A 360 14.55 -82.66 14.59
CA ALA A 360 14.51 -83.83 15.47
C ALA A 360 14.96 -85.04 14.67
N GLU A 361 16.17 -85.49 14.89
CA GLU A 361 16.61 -86.86 14.52
C GLU A 361 15.66 -87.86 15.22
N LYS A 362 14.86 -88.51 14.44
CA LYS A 362 14.23 -89.74 14.84
C LYS A 362 15.15 -90.88 14.49
N GLU A 363 15.84 -91.40 15.53
CA GLU A 363 16.27 -92.75 15.56
C GLU A 363 15.07 -93.72 15.69
N SER A 364 14.95 -94.69 14.85
CA SER A 364 14.57 -96.11 14.97
C SER A 364 13.81 -96.59 13.78
#